data_d27c56ed0e16786d60fb13d52c7d300e
#
_entry.id   d27c56ed0e16786d60fb13d52c7d300e
#
_cell.length_a   1.000
_cell.length_b   1.000
_cell.length_c   1.000
_cell.angle_alpha   90.00
_cell.angle_beta   90.00
_cell.angle_gamma   90.00
#
_symmetry.space_group_name_H-M   'P 1'
#
loop_
_entity.id
_entity.type
_entity.pdbx_description
1 polymer ?
#
loop_
_entity_poly.entity_id
_entity_poly.type
_entity_poly.pdbx_seq_one_letter_code
_entity_poly.pdbx_strand_id
1 'polypeptide(L)'
;MLKVQGINVYYGAIHALKDLSIEVKPGEIVTLIGANGAGKSTLLKTLSGLLKPKTGSIEFLDKSITNQSVQSIVKQGLIHCPEGRRVFANMSVEENLELGAYLQNPSSLAADFERVYNTFPRLLERKKQQAGTLSGGEQQMLAMGRALMGHPKLLLLDEPSMGLAPLLVQDIFKIVKEVNDAGTTVLLVEQNAHQALKIAHRAYVLETGRVVLEGDAKELADSEEIKMAYLGH
;
A
#
# COMPACT_ATOMS: atom_id res chain seq x y z
N MET A 1 -13.70 4.92 6.56
CA MET A 1 -12.36 5.38 6.17
C MET A 1 -12.28 5.62 4.67
N LEU A 2 -12.27 4.57 3.83
CA LEU A 2 -12.29 4.64 2.38
C LEU A 2 -13.53 3.93 1.84
N LYS A 3 -14.24 4.54 0.89
CA LYS A 3 -15.35 3.94 0.13
C LYS A 3 -15.13 4.18 -1.35
N VAL A 4 -15.18 3.11 -2.12
CA VAL A 4 -15.09 3.13 -3.59
C VAL A 4 -16.37 2.53 -4.13
N GLN A 5 -17.05 3.23 -5.03
CA GLN A 5 -18.35 2.83 -5.52
C GLN A 5 -18.39 2.90 -7.06
N GLY A 6 -18.56 1.73 -7.68
CA GLY A 6 -18.82 1.58 -9.10
C GLY A 6 -17.79 2.22 -10.03
N ILE A 7 -16.51 2.25 -9.64
CA ILE A 7 -15.49 2.92 -10.47
C ILE A 7 -15.20 2.14 -11.74
N ASN A 8 -15.10 2.86 -12.84
CA ASN A 8 -14.67 2.37 -14.13
C ASN A 8 -13.42 3.13 -14.58
N VAL A 9 -12.32 2.41 -14.82
CA VAL A 9 -11.03 2.99 -15.18
C VAL A 9 -10.54 2.41 -16.49
N TYR A 10 -9.98 3.26 -17.34
CA TYR A 10 -9.54 2.90 -18.67
C TYR A 10 -8.11 3.34 -18.96
N TYR A 11 -7.38 2.54 -19.72
CA TYR A 11 -6.15 2.92 -20.41
C TYR A 11 -6.43 2.93 -21.91
N GLY A 12 -6.75 4.12 -22.44
CA GLY A 12 -7.24 4.23 -23.81
C GLY A 12 -8.52 3.41 -24.02
N ALA A 13 -8.48 2.40 -24.88
CA ALA A 13 -9.59 1.48 -25.12
C ALA A 13 -9.70 0.32 -24.11
N ILE A 14 -8.66 0.08 -23.30
CA ILE A 14 -8.63 -1.03 -22.36
C ILE A 14 -9.41 -0.68 -21.09
N HIS A 15 -10.49 -1.42 -20.80
CA HIS A 15 -11.27 -1.28 -19.57
C HIS A 15 -10.61 -2.07 -18.44
N ALA A 16 -9.80 -1.37 -17.64
CA ALA A 16 -8.94 -1.99 -16.62
C ALA A 16 -9.66 -2.26 -15.30
N LEU A 17 -10.54 -1.37 -14.83
CA LEU A 17 -11.44 -1.61 -13.68
C LEU A 17 -12.87 -1.45 -14.13
N LYS A 18 -13.75 -2.39 -13.73
CA LYS A 18 -15.09 -2.56 -14.27
C LYS A 18 -16.10 -2.60 -13.13
N ASP A 19 -16.77 -1.47 -12.89
CA ASP A 19 -17.80 -1.34 -11.85
C ASP A 19 -17.29 -1.80 -10.47
N LEU A 20 -16.06 -1.41 -10.13
CA LEU A 20 -15.36 -1.88 -8.96
C LEU A 20 -15.80 -1.10 -7.72
N SER A 21 -16.18 -1.84 -6.67
CA SER A 21 -16.54 -1.27 -5.36
C SER A 21 -15.77 -2.01 -4.27
N ILE A 22 -15.17 -1.25 -3.34
CA ILE A 22 -14.54 -1.76 -2.11
C ILE A 22 -14.73 -0.80 -0.97
N GLU A 23 -14.63 -1.29 0.25
CA GLU A 23 -14.63 -0.48 1.47
C GLU A 23 -13.47 -0.88 2.38
N VAL A 24 -12.82 0.13 3.01
CA VAL A 24 -11.82 -0.06 4.06
C VAL A 24 -12.27 0.71 5.29
N LYS A 25 -12.43 0.03 6.43
CA LYS A 25 -12.80 0.64 7.71
C LYS A 25 -11.57 1.15 8.45
N PRO A 26 -11.72 2.10 9.39
CA PRO A 26 -10.59 2.56 10.21
C PRO A 26 -9.95 1.41 10.99
N GLY A 27 -8.61 1.37 11.04
CA GLY A 27 -7.85 0.38 11.80
C GLY A 27 -7.75 -1.01 11.15
N GLU A 28 -8.39 -1.24 10.00
CA GLU A 28 -8.27 -2.53 9.29
C GLU A 28 -6.97 -2.63 8.47
N ILE A 29 -6.46 -3.84 8.36
CA ILE A 29 -5.66 -4.28 7.22
C ILE A 29 -6.62 -4.96 6.26
N VAL A 30 -6.84 -4.38 5.09
CA VAL A 30 -7.59 -4.98 3.98
C VAL A 30 -6.60 -5.41 2.92
N THR A 31 -6.69 -6.66 2.44
CA THR A 31 -5.84 -7.09 1.33
C THR A 31 -6.63 -7.26 0.04
N LEU A 32 -5.98 -6.92 -1.06
CA LEU A 32 -6.48 -7.14 -2.42
C LEU A 32 -5.58 -8.17 -3.10
N ILE A 33 -6.11 -9.36 -3.32
CA ILE A 33 -5.41 -10.46 -3.98
C ILE A 33 -5.94 -10.68 -5.40
N GLY A 34 -5.13 -11.28 -6.25
CA GLY A 34 -5.49 -11.56 -7.64
C GLY A 34 -4.26 -11.74 -8.51
N ALA A 35 -4.45 -12.34 -9.68
CA ALA A 35 -3.38 -12.58 -10.65
C ALA A 35 -2.76 -11.28 -11.18
N ASN A 36 -1.58 -11.38 -11.82
CA ASN A 36 -0.98 -10.26 -12.52
C ASN A 36 -1.92 -9.79 -13.65
N GLY A 37 -2.07 -8.47 -13.75
CA GLY A 37 -3.01 -7.87 -14.70
C GLY A 37 -4.48 -7.83 -14.24
N ALA A 38 -4.83 -8.34 -13.04
CA ALA A 38 -6.19 -8.27 -12.50
C ALA A 38 -6.71 -6.85 -12.26
N GLY A 39 -5.81 -5.84 -12.18
CA GLY A 39 -6.18 -4.44 -11.95
C GLY A 39 -5.77 -3.88 -10.58
N LYS A 40 -5.04 -4.65 -9.75
CA LYS A 40 -4.65 -4.28 -8.39
C LYS A 40 -3.93 -2.93 -8.31
N SER A 41 -2.78 -2.78 -9.01
CA SER A 41 -2.02 -1.53 -9.05
C SER A 41 -2.79 -0.40 -9.75
N THR A 42 -3.71 -0.72 -10.69
CA THR A 42 -4.60 0.27 -11.29
C THR A 42 -5.52 0.89 -10.25
N LEU A 43 -6.08 0.07 -9.35
CA LEU A 43 -6.89 0.57 -8.24
C LEU A 43 -6.06 1.50 -7.35
N LEU A 44 -4.87 1.08 -6.89
CA LEU A 44 -4.03 1.93 -6.03
C LEU A 44 -3.64 3.26 -6.71
N LYS A 45 -3.31 3.24 -8.01
CA LYS A 45 -3.06 4.45 -8.79
C LYS A 45 -4.29 5.34 -8.90
N THR A 46 -5.48 4.75 -8.95
CA THR A 46 -6.74 5.52 -9.00
C THR A 46 -7.03 6.16 -7.63
N LEU A 47 -6.84 5.42 -6.54
CA LEU A 47 -7.03 5.93 -5.18
C LEU A 47 -6.04 7.06 -4.84
N SER A 48 -4.81 6.96 -5.33
CA SER A 48 -3.78 7.99 -5.12
C SER A 48 -3.90 9.19 -6.08
N GLY A 49 -4.89 9.20 -7.00
CA GLY A 49 -5.14 10.30 -7.95
C GLY A 49 -4.20 10.33 -9.16
N LEU A 50 -3.35 9.32 -9.33
CA LEU A 50 -2.49 9.14 -10.52
C LEU A 50 -3.30 8.75 -11.76
N LEU A 51 -4.43 8.09 -11.57
CA LEU A 51 -5.43 7.78 -12.59
C LEU A 51 -6.77 8.34 -12.17
N LYS A 52 -7.60 8.71 -13.15
CA LYS A 52 -8.94 9.22 -12.90
C LYS A 52 -9.97 8.19 -13.33
N PRO A 53 -10.96 7.86 -12.48
CA PRO A 53 -12.06 7.03 -12.91
C PRO A 53 -12.93 7.79 -13.92
N LYS A 54 -13.46 7.07 -14.92
CA LYS A 54 -14.42 7.63 -15.89
C LYS A 54 -15.80 7.79 -15.27
N THR A 55 -16.19 6.86 -14.41
CA THR A 55 -17.45 6.86 -13.66
C THR A 55 -17.23 6.30 -12.26
N GLY A 56 -18.20 6.45 -11.39
CA GLY A 56 -18.14 6.03 -10.00
C GLY A 56 -17.60 7.13 -9.08
N SER A 57 -17.45 6.81 -7.80
CA SER A 57 -17.02 7.75 -6.79
C SER A 57 -16.01 7.12 -5.81
N ILE A 58 -15.15 7.96 -5.25
CA ILE A 58 -14.18 7.61 -4.22
C ILE A 58 -14.32 8.61 -3.08
N GLU A 59 -14.59 8.10 -1.88
CA GLU A 59 -14.66 8.89 -0.66
C GLU A 59 -13.58 8.44 0.32
N PHE A 60 -12.88 9.40 0.91
CA PHE A 60 -11.90 9.19 1.96
C PHE A 60 -12.19 10.13 3.13
N LEU A 61 -12.35 9.57 4.35
CA LEU A 61 -12.74 10.31 5.56
C LEU A 61 -14.02 11.13 5.33
N ASP A 62 -15.02 10.51 4.71
CA ASP A 62 -16.33 11.08 4.39
C ASP A 62 -16.27 12.33 3.47
N LYS A 63 -15.18 12.47 2.73
CA LYS A 63 -14.97 13.51 1.72
C LYS A 63 -14.68 12.88 0.36
N SER A 64 -15.32 13.39 -0.68
CA SER A 64 -15.01 12.96 -2.05
C SER A 64 -13.58 13.33 -2.41
N ILE A 65 -12.81 12.33 -2.82
CA ILE A 65 -11.48 12.50 -3.42
C ILE A 65 -11.48 12.20 -4.92
N THR A 66 -12.64 11.91 -5.48
CA THR A 66 -12.80 11.62 -6.91
C THR A 66 -12.23 12.77 -7.74
N ASN A 67 -11.29 12.46 -8.62
CA ASN A 67 -10.60 13.44 -9.49
C ASN A 67 -9.81 14.56 -8.79
N GLN A 68 -9.57 14.45 -7.48
CA GLN A 68 -8.66 15.38 -6.80
C GLN A 68 -7.21 15.23 -7.27
N SER A 69 -6.37 16.24 -7.00
CA SER A 69 -4.94 16.17 -7.26
C SER A 69 -4.24 15.25 -6.27
N VAL A 70 -3.13 14.63 -6.70
CA VAL A 70 -2.29 13.78 -5.85
C VAL A 70 -1.91 14.50 -4.56
N GLN A 71 -1.47 15.77 -4.66
CA GLN A 71 -1.08 16.56 -3.48
C GLN A 71 -2.24 16.76 -2.48
N SER A 72 -3.47 16.98 -2.99
CA SER A 72 -4.66 17.12 -2.14
C SER A 72 -4.96 15.82 -1.39
N ILE A 73 -4.85 14.68 -2.07
CA ILE A 73 -5.08 13.35 -1.50
C ILE A 73 -4.03 13.03 -0.43
N VAL A 74 -2.74 13.26 -0.73
CA VAL A 74 -1.64 13.04 0.22
C VAL A 74 -1.79 13.92 1.47
N LYS A 75 -2.17 15.19 1.32
CA LYS A 75 -2.45 16.10 2.45
C LYS A 75 -3.56 15.61 3.37
N GLN A 76 -4.50 14.83 2.88
CA GLN A 76 -5.56 14.22 3.69
C GLN A 76 -5.09 12.98 4.46
N GLY A 77 -3.91 12.45 4.13
CA GLY A 77 -3.29 11.30 4.79
C GLY A 77 -3.51 9.97 4.07
N LEU A 78 -3.88 9.97 2.78
CA LEU A 78 -3.86 8.78 1.94
C LEU A 78 -2.51 8.73 1.21
N ILE A 79 -1.65 7.80 1.60
CA ILE A 79 -0.28 7.72 1.10
C ILE A 79 -0.06 6.39 0.40
N HIS A 80 0.57 6.45 -0.76
CA HIS A 80 0.84 5.31 -1.62
C HIS A 80 2.33 4.99 -1.66
N CYS A 81 2.69 3.77 -1.28
CA CYS A 81 4.00 3.16 -1.49
C CYS A 81 3.90 2.25 -2.73
N PRO A 82 4.34 2.69 -3.91
CA PRO A 82 4.16 1.96 -5.16
C PRO A 82 5.16 0.80 -5.27
N GLU A 83 4.83 -0.14 -6.14
CA GLU A 83 5.70 -1.23 -6.58
C GLU A 83 7.06 -0.72 -7.08
N GLY A 84 8.10 -1.54 -6.92
CA GLY A 84 9.46 -1.28 -7.43
C GLY A 84 10.27 -0.32 -6.57
N ARG A 85 9.92 -0.20 -5.27
CA ARG A 85 10.66 0.53 -4.22
C ARG A 85 10.73 2.05 -4.46
N ARG A 86 10.99 2.50 -5.68
CA ARG A 86 11.02 3.91 -6.11
C ARG A 86 11.82 4.84 -5.19
N VAL A 87 12.98 4.37 -4.72
CA VAL A 87 13.92 5.21 -3.95
C VAL A 87 14.67 6.16 -4.87
N PHE A 88 15.05 7.32 -4.35
CA PHE A 88 15.94 8.26 -5.05
C PHE A 88 17.39 7.80 -4.85
N ALA A 89 17.91 7.05 -5.82
CA ALA A 89 19.15 6.30 -5.72
C ALA A 89 20.39 7.14 -5.37
N ASN A 90 20.44 8.38 -5.87
CA ASN A 90 21.56 9.31 -5.67
C ASN A 90 21.46 10.15 -4.36
N MET A 91 20.36 9.99 -3.63
CA MET A 91 20.15 10.63 -2.33
C MET A 91 20.47 9.64 -1.20
N SER A 92 20.85 10.16 -0.05
CA SER A 92 21.02 9.35 1.16
C SER A 92 19.69 8.77 1.66
N VAL A 93 19.77 7.81 2.58
CA VAL A 93 18.60 7.30 3.31
C VAL A 93 17.85 8.42 4.01
N GLU A 94 18.56 9.29 4.73
CA GLU A 94 17.99 10.41 5.48
C GLU A 94 17.27 11.41 4.55
N GLU A 95 17.88 11.80 3.44
CA GLU A 95 17.25 12.68 2.44
C GLU A 95 16.01 12.04 1.79
N ASN A 96 16.05 10.73 1.50
CA ASN A 96 14.87 10.02 1.01
C ASN A 96 13.70 10.06 2.02
N LEU A 97 13.98 9.86 3.31
CA LEU A 97 12.98 9.93 4.36
C LEU A 97 12.43 11.35 4.50
N GLU A 98 13.29 12.38 4.50
CA GLU A 98 12.89 13.77 4.60
C GLU A 98 11.90 14.18 3.50
N LEU A 99 12.10 13.69 2.26
CA LEU A 99 11.15 13.92 1.17
C LEU A 99 9.74 13.38 1.49
N GLY A 100 9.63 12.31 2.29
CA GLY A 100 8.34 11.78 2.75
C GLY A 100 7.59 12.75 3.66
N ALA A 101 8.31 13.59 4.41
CA ALA A 101 7.76 14.59 5.32
C ALA A 101 7.49 15.95 4.65
N TYR A 102 7.66 16.08 3.33
CA TYR A 102 7.58 17.37 2.61
C TYR A 102 6.32 18.20 2.90
N LEU A 103 5.20 17.55 3.19
CA LEU A 103 3.92 18.19 3.50
C LEU A 103 3.65 18.30 5.01
N GLN A 104 4.56 17.84 5.86
CA GLN A 104 4.45 17.85 7.31
C GLN A 104 5.02 19.13 7.92
N ASN A 105 4.71 19.37 9.19
CA ASN A 105 5.26 20.49 9.92
C ASN A 105 6.77 20.25 10.19
N PRO A 106 7.66 21.16 9.83
CA PRO A 106 9.10 21.00 10.11
C PRO A 106 9.44 20.74 11.59
N SER A 107 8.61 21.20 12.52
CA SER A 107 8.82 20.96 13.96
C SER A 107 8.65 19.49 14.38
N SER A 108 7.94 18.67 13.60
CA SER A 108 7.75 17.23 13.89
C SER A 108 8.84 16.35 13.31
N LEU A 109 9.69 16.88 12.43
CA LEU A 109 10.63 16.10 11.61
C LEU A 109 11.56 15.20 12.45
N ALA A 110 12.08 15.70 13.57
CA ALA A 110 12.96 14.92 14.44
C ALA A 110 12.23 13.71 15.05
N ALA A 111 11.00 13.91 15.54
CA ALA A 111 10.17 12.83 16.09
C ALA A 111 9.74 11.83 15.01
N ASP A 112 9.56 12.30 13.78
CA ASP A 112 9.22 11.45 12.64
C ASP A 112 10.37 10.54 12.24
N PHE A 113 11.58 11.06 12.22
CA PHE A 113 12.80 10.26 12.04
C PHE A 113 12.95 9.21 13.14
N GLU A 114 12.79 9.61 14.42
CA GLU A 114 12.88 8.68 15.53
C GLU A 114 11.87 7.53 15.39
N ARG A 115 10.61 7.83 15.08
CA ARG A 115 9.57 6.84 14.85
C ARG A 115 9.93 5.87 13.72
N VAL A 116 10.37 6.40 12.57
CA VAL A 116 10.74 5.58 11.41
C VAL A 116 11.99 4.74 11.70
N TYR A 117 12.99 5.28 12.37
CA TYR A 117 14.19 4.54 12.74
C TYR A 117 13.93 3.46 13.79
N ASN A 118 12.97 3.68 14.70
CA ASN A 118 12.51 2.64 15.63
C ASN A 118 11.83 1.48 14.89
N THR A 119 11.05 1.77 13.84
CA THR A 119 10.43 0.74 12.98
C THR A 119 11.46 0.06 12.08
N PHE A 120 12.46 0.79 11.59
CA PHE A 120 13.48 0.31 10.66
C PHE A 120 14.90 0.63 11.16
N PRO A 121 15.43 -0.08 12.18
CA PRO A 121 16.74 0.23 12.77
C PRO A 121 17.90 0.21 11.75
N ARG A 122 17.80 -0.65 10.74
CA ARG A 122 18.79 -0.70 9.64
C ARG A 122 18.91 0.60 8.85
N LEU A 123 17.84 1.37 8.74
CA LEU A 123 17.89 2.67 8.07
C LEU A 123 18.68 3.70 8.90
N LEU A 124 18.59 3.64 10.23
CA LEU A 124 19.40 4.49 11.13
C LEU A 124 20.89 4.22 10.97
N GLU A 125 21.27 2.92 10.98
CA GLU A 125 22.66 2.50 10.80
C GLU A 125 23.28 3.02 9.50
N ARG A 126 22.46 3.21 8.48
CA ARG A 126 22.82 3.58 7.10
C ARG A 126 22.33 4.95 6.67
N LYS A 127 21.95 5.81 7.60
CA LYS A 127 21.26 7.08 7.31
C LYS A 127 21.96 7.99 6.30
N LYS A 128 23.30 7.95 6.27
CA LYS A 128 24.12 8.74 5.33
C LYS A 128 24.51 7.99 4.05
N GLN A 129 24.14 6.70 3.94
CA GLN A 129 24.46 5.89 2.78
C GLN A 129 23.52 6.27 1.61
N GLN A 130 24.04 6.25 0.40
CA GLN A 130 23.24 6.47 -0.82
C GLN A 130 22.24 5.30 -1.00
N ALA A 131 20.97 5.64 -1.22
CA ALA A 131 19.89 4.67 -1.32
C ALA A 131 20.06 3.65 -2.46
N GLY A 132 20.73 4.04 -3.54
CA GLY A 132 21.02 3.14 -4.66
C GLY A 132 21.97 2.01 -4.31
N THR A 133 22.77 2.12 -3.23
CA THR A 133 23.73 1.12 -2.79
C THR A 133 23.18 0.15 -1.73
N LEU A 134 21.95 0.36 -1.29
CA LEU A 134 21.27 -0.51 -0.34
C LEU A 134 20.86 -1.83 -1.02
N SER A 135 20.75 -2.89 -0.21
CA SER A 135 20.12 -4.15 -0.64
C SER A 135 18.65 -3.93 -1.02
N GLY A 136 18.08 -4.86 -1.79
CA GLY A 136 16.68 -4.76 -2.19
C GLY A 136 15.70 -4.68 -1.01
N GLY A 137 15.95 -5.40 0.08
CA GLY A 137 15.13 -5.32 1.29
C GLY A 137 15.27 -3.99 2.02
N GLU A 138 16.50 -3.45 2.13
CA GLU A 138 16.71 -2.14 2.73
C GLU A 138 16.09 -1.01 1.90
N GLN A 139 16.12 -1.11 0.57
CA GLN A 139 15.40 -0.17 -0.31
C GLN A 139 13.88 -0.26 -0.10
N GLN A 140 13.33 -1.45 0.12
CA GLN A 140 11.91 -1.63 0.42
C GLN A 140 11.54 -1.01 1.77
N MET A 141 12.37 -1.24 2.81
CA MET A 141 12.22 -0.60 4.12
C MET A 141 12.29 0.92 3.99
N LEU A 142 13.20 1.45 3.17
CA LEU A 142 13.32 2.89 2.91
C LEU A 142 12.07 3.45 2.22
N ALA A 143 11.51 2.75 1.23
CA ALA A 143 10.29 3.17 0.55
C ALA A 143 9.10 3.22 1.52
N MET A 144 8.95 2.21 2.38
CA MET A 144 7.92 2.19 3.42
C MET A 144 8.17 3.26 4.49
N GLY A 145 9.41 3.41 4.96
CA GLY A 145 9.79 4.45 5.91
C GLY A 145 9.46 5.85 5.38
N ARG A 146 9.79 6.13 4.11
CA ARG A 146 9.44 7.38 3.44
C ARG A 146 7.91 7.61 3.40
N ALA A 147 7.12 6.57 3.16
CA ALA A 147 5.67 6.67 3.20
C ALA A 147 5.17 6.99 4.63
N LEU A 148 5.76 6.39 5.66
CA LEU A 148 5.40 6.63 7.07
C LEU A 148 5.77 8.04 7.56
N MET A 149 6.81 8.68 7.01
CA MET A 149 7.14 10.08 7.29
C MET A 149 5.98 11.04 6.96
N GLY A 150 5.11 10.64 6.02
CA GLY A 150 3.93 11.41 5.63
C GLY A 150 2.72 11.30 6.57
N HIS A 151 2.81 10.60 7.69
CA HIS A 151 1.72 10.37 8.67
C HIS A 151 0.46 9.79 8.02
N PRO A 152 0.52 8.60 7.37
CA PRO A 152 -0.63 8.02 6.71
C PRO A 152 -1.76 7.71 7.70
N LYS A 153 -2.97 8.12 7.38
CA LYS A 153 -4.21 7.60 7.97
C LYS A 153 -4.63 6.32 7.24
N LEU A 154 -4.36 6.28 5.93
CA LEU A 154 -4.49 5.10 5.07
C LEU A 154 -3.20 4.93 4.26
N LEU A 155 -2.51 3.83 4.47
CA LEU A 155 -1.31 3.44 3.73
C LEU A 155 -1.69 2.43 2.65
N LEU A 156 -1.44 2.77 1.39
CA LEU A 156 -1.56 1.87 0.25
C LEU A 156 -0.19 1.24 -0.02
N LEU A 157 -0.11 -0.08 0.01
CA LEU A 157 1.11 -0.85 -0.27
C LEU A 157 0.92 -1.71 -1.52
N ASP A 158 1.75 -1.49 -2.53
CA ASP A 158 1.70 -2.19 -3.82
C ASP A 158 2.83 -3.23 -3.90
N GLU A 159 2.50 -4.49 -3.66
CA GLU A 159 3.37 -5.66 -3.67
C GLU A 159 4.69 -5.47 -2.90
N PRO A 160 4.63 -5.06 -1.61
CA PRO A 160 5.83 -4.70 -0.83
C PRO A 160 6.79 -5.88 -0.62
N SER A 161 6.34 -7.12 -0.75
CA SER A 161 7.18 -8.32 -0.59
C SER A 161 7.85 -8.80 -1.87
N MET A 162 7.51 -8.21 -3.03
CA MET A 162 7.95 -8.72 -4.32
C MET A 162 9.48 -8.66 -4.49
N GLY A 163 10.06 -9.79 -4.93
CA GLY A 163 11.50 -9.91 -5.20
C GLY A 163 12.39 -9.84 -3.97
N LEU A 164 11.84 -10.12 -2.77
CA LEU A 164 12.60 -10.22 -1.54
C LEU A 164 12.89 -11.67 -1.16
N ALA A 165 13.99 -11.88 -0.42
CA ALA A 165 14.29 -13.17 0.17
C ALA A 165 13.24 -13.56 1.23
N PRO A 166 12.96 -14.86 1.45
CA PRO A 166 11.88 -15.32 2.33
C PRO A 166 11.87 -14.73 3.75
N LEU A 167 13.06 -14.56 4.36
CA LEU A 167 13.18 -13.93 5.69
C LEU A 167 12.73 -12.47 5.66
N LEU A 168 13.13 -11.71 4.63
CA LEU A 168 12.74 -10.31 4.48
C LEU A 168 11.25 -10.16 4.18
N VAL A 169 10.64 -11.12 3.48
CA VAL A 169 9.18 -11.16 3.30
C VAL A 169 8.47 -11.20 4.64
N GLN A 170 8.90 -12.09 5.55
CA GLN A 170 8.33 -12.18 6.91
C GLN A 170 8.49 -10.87 7.69
N ASP A 171 9.67 -10.23 7.60
CA ASP A 171 9.91 -8.94 8.25
C ASP A 171 8.98 -7.85 7.72
N ILE A 172 8.77 -7.77 6.40
CA ILE A 172 7.85 -6.79 5.80
C ILE A 172 6.42 -6.99 6.32
N PHE A 173 5.90 -8.22 6.32
CA PHE A 173 4.54 -8.48 6.83
C PHE A 173 4.41 -8.18 8.33
N LYS A 174 5.46 -8.47 9.13
CA LYS A 174 5.52 -8.09 10.55
C LYS A 174 5.45 -6.56 10.71
N ILE A 175 6.23 -5.82 9.93
CA ILE A 175 6.22 -4.35 9.94
C ILE A 175 4.85 -3.80 9.53
N VAL A 176 4.21 -4.36 8.51
CA VAL A 176 2.85 -3.96 8.10
C VAL A 176 1.86 -4.11 9.26
N LYS A 177 1.97 -5.22 10.01
CA LYS A 177 1.14 -5.44 11.19
C LYS A 177 1.47 -4.44 12.31
N GLU A 178 2.72 -4.19 12.62
CA GLU A 178 3.16 -3.21 13.63
C GLU A 178 2.67 -1.79 13.30
N VAL A 179 2.75 -1.39 12.03
CA VAL A 179 2.24 -0.10 11.54
C VAL A 179 0.72 0.00 11.72
N ASN A 180 0.00 -1.09 11.48
CA ASN A 180 -1.45 -1.13 11.72
C ASN A 180 -1.78 -1.11 13.21
N ASP A 181 -1.09 -1.90 14.04
CA ASP A 181 -1.26 -1.93 15.50
C ASP A 181 -0.98 -0.54 16.12
N ALA A 182 -0.12 0.27 15.50
CA ALA A 182 0.12 1.67 15.86
C ALA A 182 -0.99 2.64 15.37
N GLY A 183 -2.07 2.14 14.74
CA GLY A 183 -3.27 2.90 14.37
C GLY A 183 -3.38 3.29 12.90
N THR A 184 -2.42 2.94 12.05
CA THR A 184 -2.51 3.20 10.59
C THR A 184 -3.40 2.17 9.92
N THR A 185 -4.40 2.61 9.16
CA THR A 185 -5.21 1.73 8.29
C THR A 185 -4.38 1.34 7.08
N VAL A 186 -4.46 0.09 6.62
CA VAL A 186 -3.65 -0.41 5.49
C VAL A 186 -4.53 -1.05 4.42
N LEU A 187 -4.31 -0.67 3.16
CA LEU A 187 -4.76 -1.41 1.99
C LEU A 187 -3.54 -2.03 1.32
N LEU A 188 -3.43 -3.34 1.44
CA LEU A 188 -2.30 -4.14 0.97
C LEU A 188 -2.66 -4.86 -0.33
N VAL A 189 -1.91 -4.59 -1.38
CA VAL A 189 -1.95 -5.38 -2.62
C VAL A 189 -0.80 -6.35 -2.60
N GLU A 190 -1.07 -7.63 -2.78
CA GLU A 190 -0.04 -8.68 -2.78
C GLU A 190 -0.35 -9.80 -3.77
N GLN A 191 0.72 -10.37 -4.31
CA GLN A 191 0.66 -11.62 -5.05
C GLN A 191 0.76 -12.83 -4.11
N ASN A 192 1.50 -12.69 -3.00
CA ASN A 192 1.61 -13.71 -1.96
C ASN A 192 0.35 -13.74 -1.09
N ALA A 193 -0.73 -14.31 -1.64
CA ALA A 193 -2.05 -14.35 -0.99
C ALA A 193 -1.99 -14.99 0.40
N HIS A 194 -1.20 -16.07 0.57
CA HIS A 194 -1.08 -16.77 1.85
C HIS A 194 -0.53 -15.87 2.98
N GLN A 195 0.50 -15.09 2.72
CA GLN A 195 1.04 -14.18 3.73
C GLN A 195 0.12 -12.98 3.96
N ALA A 196 -0.48 -12.45 2.89
CA ALA A 196 -1.40 -11.31 2.99
C ALA A 196 -2.65 -11.65 3.82
N LEU A 197 -3.27 -12.81 3.57
CA LEU A 197 -4.46 -13.26 4.30
C LEU A 197 -4.17 -13.54 5.79
N LYS A 198 -2.95 -13.94 6.15
CA LYS A 198 -2.57 -14.18 7.55
C LYS A 198 -2.62 -12.92 8.42
N ILE A 199 -2.35 -11.76 7.86
CA ILE A 199 -2.30 -10.50 8.62
C ILE A 199 -3.51 -9.61 8.37
N ALA A 200 -4.27 -9.86 7.31
CA ALA A 200 -5.44 -9.08 6.95
C ALA A 200 -6.66 -9.40 7.83
N HIS A 201 -7.52 -8.41 8.02
CA HIS A 201 -8.85 -8.57 8.63
C HIS A 201 -9.88 -8.98 7.58
N ARG A 202 -9.82 -8.35 6.40
CA ARG A 202 -10.71 -8.61 5.27
C ARG A 202 -9.92 -8.68 3.98
N ALA A 203 -10.48 -9.38 3.01
CA ALA A 203 -9.86 -9.47 1.69
C ALA A 203 -10.88 -9.31 0.57
N TYR A 204 -10.38 -8.81 -0.56
CA TYR A 204 -11.06 -8.78 -1.85
C TYR A 204 -10.24 -9.57 -2.86
N VAL A 205 -10.91 -10.38 -3.65
CA VAL A 205 -10.31 -11.09 -4.78
C VAL A 205 -10.66 -10.36 -6.05
N LEU A 206 -9.63 -9.96 -6.79
CA LEU A 206 -9.78 -9.22 -8.03
C LEU A 206 -9.43 -10.08 -9.23
N GLU A 207 -10.35 -10.17 -10.19
CA GLU A 207 -10.14 -10.83 -11.48
C GLU A 207 -10.60 -9.95 -12.63
N THR A 208 -9.72 -9.75 -13.60
CA THR A 208 -10.03 -9.01 -14.85
C THR A 208 -10.75 -7.67 -14.61
N GLY A 209 -10.32 -6.94 -13.56
CA GLY A 209 -10.83 -5.63 -13.19
C GLY A 209 -12.13 -5.62 -12.38
N ARG A 210 -12.59 -6.77 -11.86
CA ARG A 210 -13.79 -6.92 -11.03
C ARG A 210 -13.46 -7.56 -9.70
N VAL A 211 -14.18 -7.18 -8.66
CA VAL A 211 -14.20 -7.96 -7.41
C VAL A 211 -15.10 -9.18 -7.65
N VAL A 212 -14.53 -10.36 -7.44
CA VAL A 212 -15.25 -11.64 -7.60
C VAL A 212 -15.62 -12.28 -6.26
N LEU A 213 -14.80 -12.05 -5.23
CA LEU A 213 -15.05 -12.51 -3.85
C LEU A 213 -14.64 -11.40 -2.87
N GLU A 214 -15.35 -11.34 -1.75
CA GLU A 214 -14.99 -10.51 -0.60
C GLU A 214 -15.41 -11.18 0.70
N GLY A 215 -14.68 -10.92 1.79
CA GLY A 215 -15.05 -11.49 3.08
C GLY A 215 -13.98 -11.33 4.16
N ASP A 216 -14.20 -11.98 5.27
CA ASP A 216 -13.19 -12.14 6.33
C ASP A 216 -11.97 -12.87 5.77
N ALA A 217 -10.77 -12.38 6.11
CA ALA A 217 -9.55 -12.91 5.53
C ALA A 217 -9.26 -14.36 5.96
N LYS A 218 -9.68 -14.77 7.18
CA LYS A 218 -9.49 -16.13 7.68
C LYS A 218 -10.45 -17.09 6.99
N GLU A 219 -11.73 -16.68 6.82
CA GLU A 219 -12.72 -17.48 6.11
C GLU A 219 -12.30 -17.72 4.65
N LEU A 220 -11.80 -16.67 3.98
CA LEU A 220 -11.28 -16.79 2.62
C LEU A 220 -10.02 -17.67 2.54
N ALA A 221 -9.11 -17.58 3.52
CA ALA A 221 -7.93 -18.44 3.57
C ALA A 221 -8.27 -19.93 3.73
N ASP A 222 -9.41 -20.25 4.36
CA ASP A 222 -9.88 -21.62 4.56
C ASP A 222 -10.72 -22.15 3.40
N SER A 223 -11.18 -21.30 2.48
CA SER A 223 -12.00 -21.71 1.34
C SER A 223 -11.19 -22.54 0.33
N GLU A 224 -11.78 -23.63 -0.15
CA GLU A 224 -11.15 -24.50 -1.16
C GLU A 224 -10.88 -23.75 -2.48
N GLU A 225 -11.76 -22.82 -2.85
CA GLU A 225 -11.62 -22.01 -4.06
C GLU A 225 -10.35 -21.15 -4.02
N ILE A 226 -10.10 -20.46 -2.89
CA ILE A 226 -8.90 -19.62 -2.70
C ILE A 226 -7.65 -20.49 -2.58
N LYS A 227 -7.72 -21.63 -1.89
CA LYS A 227 -6.59 -22.57 -1.80
C LYS A 227 -6.15 -23.04 -3.16
N MET A 228 -7.09 -23.48 -4.00
CA MET A 228 -6.79 -23.97 -5.35
C MET A 228 -6.27 -22.86 -6.28
N ALA A 229 -6.85 -21.66 -6.23
CA ALA A 229 -6.52 -20.58 -7.16
C ALA A 229 -5.27 -19.79 -6.78
N TYR A 230 -5.00 -19.57 -5.48
CA TYR A 230 -4.03 -18.59 -5.02
C TYR A 230 -3.05 -19.08 -3.95
N LEU A 231 -3.30 -20.19 -3.23
CA LEU A 231 -2.42 -20.61 -2.14
C LEU A 231 -1.43 -21.72 -2.53
N GLY A 232 -1.62 -22.38 -3.68
CA GLY A 232 -0.78 -23.49 -4.15
C GLY A 232 -0.81 -24.68 -3.17
N HIS A 233 -1.10 -25.86 -3.63
CA HIS A 233 -0.92 -27.08 -2.83
C HIS A 233 0.54 -27.49 -2.80
#